data_20e9d3c757a9f3929832e6d4ad77f7d1
#
_entry.id   20e9d3c757a9f3929832e6d4ad77f7d1
#
_cell.length_a   1.000
_cell.length_b   1.000
_cell.length_c   1.000
_cell.angle_alpha   90.00
_cell.angle_beta   90.00
_cell.angle_gamma   90.00
#
_symmetry.space_group_name_H-M   'P 1'
#
loop_
_entity.id
_entity.type
_entity.pdbx_description
1 polymer ?
#
loop_
_entity_poly.entity_id
_entity_poly.type
_entity_poly.pdbx_seq_one_letter_code
_entity_poly.pdbx_strand_id
1 'polypeptide(L)'
;MIRTGRRLCLLGDANSVHLRRWAQQMIDRDWSVSVVTARPQAIDGVEQRVLEPVRRSADWLWRVGAARRHVASLAPDIVHAHYVSSYGYLAARCDRRPCVMTAWGSDLLVTPRQSRAMHWLTGWTLRRADLITGDSSELVELASAYAPSVPARLVHWGADTDRFAPTPWRDKPGFQIASLRSWEPNYHIDTLLEAFAQLPCSRLAPPATLHLLGGGAGEVALRRQAQALGIADRVCFHGRLDDAGMIRVLASCKVAVSVPASDATSVALLESMACGLAVVASALPANRAWLGEDPALMPSPGDAAALARALRRLCDDDALAQRLGAENRARVLRDGRRATQMDAMAALYEELLEKAGPRR
;
A
#
# COMPACT_ATOMS: atom_id res chain seq x y z
N MET A 1 -12.98 13.71 -32.61
CA MET A 1 -11.53 13.44 -32.73
C MET A 1 -11.23 12.13 -32.05
N ILE A 2 -10.85 11.11 -32.81
CA ILE A 2 -10.45 9.80 -32.29
C ILE A 2 -9.10 10.04 -31.60
N ARG A 3 -9.08 9.96 -30.26
CA ARG A 3 -7.82 9.97 -29.49
C ARG A 3 -7.04 8.73 -29.88
N THR A 4 -5.94 8.91 -30.57
CA THR A 4 -4.95 7.86 -30.90
C THR A 4 -4.09 7.49 -29.67
N GLY A 5 -4.66 7.56 -28.46
CA GLY A 5 -3.98 7.23 -27.23
C GLY A 5 -3.90 5.70 -27.01
N ARG A 6 -2.80 5.25 -26.42
CA ARG A 6 -2.59 3.86 -26.01
C ARG A 6 -3.62 3.44 -24.96
N ARG A 7 -4.18 2.24 -25.12
CA ARG A 7 -5.29 1.75 -24.28
C ARG A 7 -4.79 0.79 -23.22
N LEU A 8 -4.98 1.15 -21.97
CA LEU A 8 -4.65 0.33 -20.80
C LEU A 8 -5.94 -0.22 -20.16
N CYS A 9 -6.02 -1.53 -20.00
CA CYS A 9 -7.10 -2.14 -19.24
C CYS A 9 -6.56 -2.65 -17.90
N LEU A 10 -7.00 -2.05 -16.81
CA LEU A 10 -6.70 -2.50 -15.45
C LEU A 10 -7.74 -3.55 -15.02
N LEU A 11 -7.29 -4.70 -14.55
CA LEU A 11 -8.12 -5.66 -13.83
C LEU A 11 -7.83 -5.52 -12.34
N GLY A 12 -8.79 -5.04 -11.56
CA GLY A 12 -8.52 -4.77 -10.15
C GLY A 12 -9.74 -4.30 -9.36
N ASP A 13 -9.56 -4.12 -8.07
CA ASP A 13 -10.59 -3.59 -7.16
C ASP A 13 -10.70 -2.06 -7.31
N ALA A 14 -11.72 -1.57 -8.02
CA ALA A 14 -11.95 -0.14 -8.21
C ALA A 14 -12.31 0.60 -6.90
N ASN A 15 -12.76 -0.12 -5.88
CA ASN A 15 -12.96 0.46 -4.55
C ASN A 15 -11.65 0.73 -3.81
N SER A 16 -10.53 0.15 -4.26
CA SER A 16 -9.20 0.43 -3.70
C SER A 16 -8.71 1.81 -4.13
N VAL A 17 -8.29 2.63 -3.16
CA VAL A 17 -7.65 3.92 -3.41
C VAL A 17 -6.38 3.78 -4.27
N HIS A 18 -5.68 2.67 -4.14
CA HIS A 18 -4.44 2.42 -4.88
C HIS A 18 -4.72 2.21 -6.37
N LEU A 19 -5.73 1.41 -6.74
CA LEU A 19 -6.10 1.23 -8.14
C LEU A 19 -6.59 2.56 -8.75
N ARG A 20 -7.41 3.32 -8.03
CA ARG A 20 -7.90 4.63 -8.49
C ARG A 20 -6.75 5.61 -8.75
N ARG A 21 -5.81 5.70 -7.80
CA ARG A 21 -4.60 6.54 -7.95
C ARG A 21 -3.75 6.09 -9.13
N TRP A 22 -3.61 4.78 -9.35
CA TRP A 22 -2.89 4.24 -10.50
C TRP A 22 -3.56 4.61 -11.82
N ALA A 23 -4.88 4.40 -11.92
CA ALA A 23 -5.66 4.78 -13.10
C ALA A 23 -5.49 6.27 -13.43
N GLN A 24 -5.63 7.15 -12.44
CA GLN A 24 -5.46 8.60 -12.62
C GLN A 24 -4.05 8.93 -13.08
N GLN A 25 -3.02 8.36 -12.47
CA GLN A 25 -1.63 8.59 -12.87
C GLN A 25 -1.33 8.15 -14.31
N MET A 26 -2.02 7.14 -14.82
CA MET A 26 -1.88 6.73 -16.22
C MET A 26 -2.66 7.65 -17.16
N ILE A 27 -3.83 8.16 -16.75
CA ILE A 27 -4.58 9.18 -17.49
C ILE A 27 -3.75 10.46 -17.62
N ASP A 28 -3.10 10.90 -16.55
CA ASP A 28 -2.21 12.07 -16.54
C ASP A 28 -1.00 11.92 -17.49
N ARG A 29 -0.73 10.68 -17.95
CA ARG A 29 0.31 10.31 -18.93
C ARG A 29 -0.27 9.93 -20.30
N ASP A 30 -1.44 10.45 -20.64
CA ASP A 30 -2.13 10.28 -21.92
C ASP A 30 -2.54 8.84 -22.27
N TRP A 31 -2.64 7.94 -21.26
CA TRP A 31 -3.22 6.62 -21.47
C TRP A 31 -4.76 6.68 -21.41
N SER A 32 -5.41 6.01 -22.35
CA SER A 32 -6.85 5.74 -22.27
C SER A 32 -7.06 4.55 -21.34
N VAL A 33 -7.53 4.80 -20.13
CA VAL A 33 -7.65 3.77 -19.08
C VAL A 33 -9.08 3.24 -19.01
N SER A 34 -9.21 1.92 -18.96
CA SER A 34 -10.45 1.21 -18.62
C SER A 34 -10.21 0.25 -17.46
N VAL A 35 -11.27 -0.10 -16.72
CA VAL A 35 -11.16 -0.99 -15.56
C VAL A 35 -12.18 -2.12 -15.67
N VAL A 36 -11.73 -3.36 -15.45
CA VAL A 36 -12.59 -4.53 -15.22
C VAL A 36 -12.55 -4.89 -13.75
N THR A 37 -13.69 -4.82 -13.06
CA THR A 37 -13.75 -4.93 -11.60
C THR A 37 -14.97 -5.71 -11.12
N ALA A 38 -14.79 -6.43 -9.99
CA ALA A 38 -15.90 -7.02 -9.22
C ALA A 38 -16.38 -6.12 -8.07
N ARG A 39 -15.70 -4.99 -7.83
CA ARG A 39 -16.04 -4.00 -6.79
C ARG A 39 -15.98 -2.60 -7.38
N PRO A 40 -17.07 -2.17 -8.03
CA PRO A 40 -17.09 -0.90 -8.73
C PRO A 40 -17.05 0.29 -7.76
N GLN A 41 -16.31 1.30 -8.15
CA GLN A 41 -16.27 2.63 -7.56
C GLN A 41 -15.94 3.61 -8.69
N ALA A 42 -16.69 4.68 -8.82
CA ALA A 42 -16.48 5.65 -9.89
C ALA A 42 -15.03 6.21 -9.87
N ILE A 43 -14.44 6.30 -11.05
CA ILE A 43 -13.12 6.88 -11.31
C ILE A 43 -13.30 7.83 -12.49
N ASP A 44 -12.95 9.10 -12.31
CA ASP A 44 -13.15 10.13 -13.32
C ASP A 44 -12.36 9.79 -14.62
N GLY A 45 -13.05 9.87 -15.75
CA GLY A 45 -12.45 9.60 -17.05
C GLY A 45 -12.17 8.13 -17.36
N VAL A 46 -12.63 7.19 -16.52
CA VAL A 46 -12.39 5.74 -16.67
C VAL A 46 -13.67 4.99 -17.00
N GLU A 47 -13.66 4.29 -18.14
CA GLU A 47 -14.70 3.32 -18.48
C GLU A 47 -14.57 2.08 -17.60
N GLN A 48 -15.66 1.66 -16.95
CA GLN A 48 -15.68 0.47 -16.10
C GLN A 48 -16.57 -0.63 -16.70
N ARG A 49 -16.07 -1.86 -16.65
CA ARG A 49 -16.81 -3.09 -16.91
C ARG A 49 -16.93 -3.88 -15.61
N VAL A 50 -18.16 -4.03 -15.15
CA VAL A 50 -18.42 -4.62 -13.84
C VAL A 50 -18.66 -6.12 -13.97
N LEU A 51 -17.90 -6.89 -13.21
CA LEU A 51 -18.11 -8.32 -13.01
C LEU A 51 -19.14 -8.52 -11.88
N GLU A 52 -19.83 -9.64 -11.91
CA GLU A 52 -20.69 -10.00 -10.78
C GLU A 52 -19.85 -10.10 -9.48
N PRO A 53 -20.43 -9.75 -8.34
CA PRO A 53 -19.74 -9.76 -7.06
C PRO A 53 -19.10 -11.12 -6.74
N VAL A 54 -17.90 -11.06 -6.15
CA VAL A 54 -17.16 -12.21 -5.64
C VAL A 54 -17.37 -12.29 -4.13
N ARG A 55 -17.98 -13.38 -3.66
CA ARG A 55 -18.26 -13.64 -2.23
C ARG A 55 -17.33 -14.69 -1.67
N ARG A 56 -16.88 -15.66 -2.49
CA ARG A 56 -15.99 -16.77 -2.14
C ARG A 56 -14.85 -16.84 -3.13
N SER A 57 -13.69 -17.32 -2.72
CA SER A 57 -12.52 -17.45 -3.60
C SER A 57 -12.79 -18.27 -4.87
N ALA A 58 -13.68 -19.27 -4.81
CA ALA A 58 -14.06 -20.07 -5.98
C ALA A 58 -14.86 -19.27 -7.03
N ASP A 59 -15.50 -18.18 -6.65
CA ASP A 59 -16.29 -17.37 -7.59
C ASP A 59 -15.44 -16.78 -8.72
N TRP A 60 -14.13 -16.57 -8.48
CA TRP A 60 -13.20 -16.11 -9.50
C TRP A 60 -13.17 -17.02 -10.74
N LEU A 61 -13.35 -18.32 -10.55
CA LEU A 61 -13.40 -19.29 -11.66
C LEU A 61 -14.57 -18.99 -12.62
N TRP A 62 -15.72 -18.59 -12.07
CA TRP A 62 -16.93 -18.30 -12.83
C TRP A 62 -16.89 -16.92 -13.50
N ARG A 63 -15.99 -16.02 -13.10
CA ARG A 63 -15.85 -14.68 -13.67
C ARG A 63 -14.97 -14.64 -14.92
N VAL A 64 -14.24 -15.70 -15.23
CA VAL A 64 -13.34 -15.80 -16.39
C VAL A 64 -14.04 -15.47 -17.70
N GLY A 65 -15.19 -16.05 -17.96
CA GLY A 65 -15.92 -15.84 -19.23
C GLY A 65 -16.36 -14.38 -19.42
N ALA A 66 -16.84 -13.73 -18.34
CA ALA A 66 -17.21 -12.32 -18.38
C ALA A 66 -15.97 -11.42 -18.53
N ALA A 67 -14.90 -11.69 -17.80
CA ALA A 67 -13.65 -10.94 -17.91
C ALA A 67 -13.08 -10.99 -19.32
N ARG A 68 -13.04 -12.18 -19.96
CA ARG A 68 -12.60 -12.33 -21.35
C ARG A 68 -13.42 -11.49 -22.33
N ARG A 69 -14.75 -11.53 -22.21
CA ARG A 69 -15.64 -10.73 -23.08
C ARG A 69 -15.41 -9.23 -22.89
N HIS A 70 -15.30 -8.77 -21.64
CA HIS A 70 -15.04 -7.37 -21.34
C HIS A 70 -13.68 -6.90 -21.86
N VAL A 71 -12.61 -7.65 -21.61
CA VAL A 71 -11.27 -7.32 -22.13
C VAL A 71 -11.27 -7.33 -23.66
N ALA A 72 -11.93 -8.30 -24.29
CA ALA A 72 -12.03 -8.36 -25.75
C ALA A 72 -12.77 -7.15 -26.34
N SER A 73 -13.91 -6.73 -25.72
CA SER A 73 -14.68 -5.56 -26.17
C SER A 73 -13.94 -4.24 -26.00
N LEU A 74 -13.13 -4.09 -24.94
CA LEU A 74 -12.29 -2.92 -24.70
C LEU A 74 -11.07 -2.87 -25.66
N ALA A 75 -10.67 -4.01 -26.22
CA ALA A 75 -9.54 -4.16 -27.11
C ALA A 75 -8.28 -3.40 -26.67
N PRO A 76 -7.82 -3.56 -25.41
CA PRO A 76 -6.73 -2.76 -24.86
C PRO A 76 -5.39 -3.09 -25.54
N ASP A 77 -4.44 -2.18 -25.49
CA ASP A 77 -3.07 -2.42 -25.93
C ASP A 77 -2.27 -3.18 -24.88
N ILE A 78 -2.56 -2.92 -23.60
CA ILE A 78 -2.00 -3.64 -22.45
C ILE A 78 -3.13 -4.04 -21.51
N VAL A 79 -3.03 -5.24 -20.96
CA VAL A 79 -3.81 -5.69 -19.80
C VAL A 79 -2.90 -5.67 -18.59
N HIS A 80 -3.33 -5.00 -17.52
CA HIS A 80 -2.59 -4.99 -16.26
C HIS A 80 -3.48 -5.42 -15.10
N ALA A 81 -3.13 -6.50 -14.46
CA ALA A 81 -3.87 -7.04 -13.32
C ALA A 81 -3.20 -6.67 -12.00
N HIS A 82 -4.00 -6.18 -11.10
CA HIS A 82 -3.62 -5.88 -9.72
C HIS A 82 -4.13 -6.98 -8.80
N TYR A 83 -3.25 -7.56 -7.98
CA TYR A 83 -3.51 -8.69 -7.10
C TYR A 83 -3.52 -10.05 -7.83
N VAL A 84 -2.39 -10.77 -7.73
CA VAL A 84 -2.08 -11.98 -8.54
C VAL A 84 -3.10 -13.10 -8.36
N SER A 85 -3.52 -13.38 -7.13
CA SER A 85 -4.37 -14.54 -6.81
C SER A 85 -5.83 -14.42 -7.24
N SER A 86 -6.26 -13.25 -7.73
CA SER A 86 -7.64 -12.97 -8.14
C SER A 86 -7.70 -12.37 -9.55
N TYR A 87 -7.51 -11.07 -9.68
CA TYR A 87 -7.52 -10.38 -10.98
C TYR A 87 -6.36 -10.83 -11.89
N GLY A 88 -5.20 -11.19 -11.33
CA GLY A 88 -4.11 -11.81 -12.07
C GLY A 88 -4.53 -13.13 -12.70
N TYR A 89 -5.24 -13.99 -11.95
CA TYR A 89 -5.81 -15.21 -12.51
C TYR A 89 -6.78 -14.93 -13.67
N LEU A 90 -7.65 -13.92 -13.55
CA LEU A 90 -8.55 -13.53 -14.65
C LEU A 90 -7.75 -13.06 -15.87
N ALA A 91 -6.75 -12.19 -15.68
CA ALA A 91 -5.89 -11.70 -16.76
C ALA A 91 -5.14 -12.84 -17.46
N ALA A 92 -4.61 -13.80 -16.72
CA ALA A 92 -3.95 -15.00 -17.22
C ALA A 92 -4.87 -15.86 -18.11
N ARG A 93 -6.19 -15.72 -17.96
CA ARG A 93 -7.22 -16.44 -18.73
C ARG A 93 -7.81 -15.61 -19.88
N CYS A 94 -7.45 -14.33 -19.99
CA CYS A 94 -8.00 -13.45 -21.04
C CYS A 94 -7.29 -13.58 -22.40
N ASP A 95 -6.19 -14.33 -22.49
CA ASP A 95 -5.39 -14.55 -23.70
C ASP A 95 -5.02 -13.24 -24.43
N ARG A 96 -4.86 -12.14 -23.68
CA ARG A 96 -4.50 -10.83 -24.22
C ARG A 96 -3.08 -10.47 -23.79
N ARG A 97 -2.27 -10.05 -24.76
CA ARG A 97 -0.87 -9.69 -24.58
C ARG A 97 -0.60 -8.27 -25.09
N PRO A 98 0.32 -7.52 -24.52
CA PRO A 98 1.07 -7.80 -23.30
C PRO A 98 0.20 -7.84 -22.06
N CYS A 99 0.56 -8.70 -21.10
CA CYS A 99 -0.10 -8.87 -19.81
C CYS A 99 0.87 -8.56 -18.67
N VAL A 100 0.57 -7.56 -17.87
CA VAL A 100 1.33 -7.16 -16.67
C VAL A 100 0.59 -7.62 -15.43
N MET A 101 1.31 -8.04 -14.40
CA MET A 101 0.73 -8.39 -13.10
C MET A 101 1.49 -7.70 -11.99
N THR A 102 0.78 -6.95 -11.13
CA THR A 102 1.36 -6.33 -9.92
C THR A 102 0.96 -7.12 -8.69
N ALA A 103 1.97 -7.58 -7.95
CA ALA A 103 1.80 -8.15 -6.62
C ALA A 103 1.58 -7.05 -5.58
N TRP A 104 0.67 -7.29 -4.64
CA TRP A 104 0.25 -6.33 -3.62
C TRP A 104 0.74 -6.64 -2.21
N GLY A 105 1.31 -7.81 -1.99
CA GLY A 105 1.78 -8.30 -0.71
C GLY A 105 1.13 -9.63 -0.34
N SER A 106 -0.04 -9.63 0.26
CA SER A 106 -0.68 -10.86 0.75
C SER A 106 -0.94 -11.92 -0.33
N ASP A 107 -1.07 -11.52 -1.58
CA ASP A 107 -1.21 -12.41 -2.73
C ASP A 107 0.04 -13.25 -3.05
N LEU A 108 1.23 -12.83 -2.61
CA LEU A 108 2.47 -13.62 -2.67
C LEU A 108 3.00 -14.01 -1.30
N LEU A 109 2.84 -13.16 -0.27
CA LEU A 109 3.38 -13.43 1.07
C LEU A 109 2.53 -14.43 1.87
N VAL A 110 1.20 -14.43 1.65
CA VAL A 110 0.24 -15.19 2.47
C VAL A 110 -0.50 -16.24 1.65
N THR A 111 -1.14 -15.84 0.56
CA THR A 111 -2.06 -16.72 -0.21
C THR A 111 -1.42 -18.03 -0.69
N PRO A 112 -0.19 -18.05 -1.24
CA PRO A 112 0.41 -19.30 -1.71
C PRO A 112 0.73 -20.29 -0.58
N ARG A 113 0.86 -19.79 0.67
CA ARG A 113 1.15 -20.63 1.84
C ARG A 113 -0.08 -21.32 2.43
N GLN A 114 -1.28 -20.94 1.99
CA GLN A 114 -2.54 -21.51 2.49
C GLN A 114 -2.75 -22.96 2.05
N SER A 115 -2.28 -23.34 0.85
CA SER A 115 -2.38 -24.71 0.35
C SER A 115 -1.46 -24.97 -0.85
N ARG A 116 -1.17 -26.25 -1.12
CA ARG A 116 -0.41 -26.68 -2.31
C ARG A 116 -1.11 -26.27 -3.61
N ALA A 117 -2.44 -26.25 -3.62
CA ALA A 117 -3.22 -25.80 -4.77
C ALA A 117 -3.04 -24.30 -5.03
N MET A 118 -3.07 -23.47 -3.99
CA MET A 118 -2.82 -22.03 -4.12
C MET A 118 -1.37 -21.74 -4.52
N HIS A 119 -0.41 -22.47 -3.98
CA HIS A 119 0.98 -22.38 -4.41
C HIS A 119 1.14 -22.65 -5.91
N TRP A 120 0.58 -23.75 -6.38
CA TRP A 120 0.60 -24.11 -7.80
C TRP A 120 -0.11 -23.09 -8.67
N LEU A 121 -1.31 -22.65 -8.25
CA LEU A 121 -2.11 -21.66 -8.99
C LEU A 121 -1.40 -20.32 -9.12
N THR A 122 -0.74 -19.85 -8.07
CA THR A 122 0.06 -18.63 -8.10
C THR A 122 1.18 -18.71 -9.14
N GLY A 123 1.96 -19.79 -9.13
CA GLY A 123 3.02 -19.99 -10.12
C GLY A 123 2.46 -20.15 -11.54
N TRP A 124 1.33 -20.84 -11.70
CA TRP A 124 0.65 -20.99 -12.98
C TRP A 124 0.19 -19.61 -13.53
N THR A 125 -0.34 -18.74 -12.65
CA THR A 125 -0.78 -17.39 -12.99
C THR A 125 0.39 -16.51 -13.43
N LEU A 126 1.42 -16.42 -12.59
CA LEU A 126 2.57 -15.55 -12.83
C LEU A 126 3.33 -15.91 -14.11
N ARG A 127 3.49 -17.20 -14.43
CA ARG A 127 4.12 -17.65 -15.69
C ARG A 127 3.37 -17.24 -16.96
N ARG A 128 2.19 -16.65 -16.83
CA ARG A 128 1.40 -16.12 -17.95
C ARG A 128 1.50 -14.61 -18.10
N ALA A 129 2.23 -13.93 -17.25
CA ALA A 129 2.55 -12.52 -17.43
C ALA A 129 3.69 -12.34 -18.47
N ASP A 130 3.76 -11.17 -19.06
CA ASP A 130 4.91 -10.69 -19.84
C ASP A 130 5.84 -9.83 -18.97
N LEU A 131 5.29 -9.27 -17.88
CA LEU A 131 6.00 -8.54 -16.86
C LEU A 131 5.29 -8.71 -15.52
N ILE A 132 6.07 -8.90 -14.46
CA ILE A 132 5.57 -8.86 -13.09
C ILE A 132 6.17 -7.64 -12.40
N THR A 133 5.38 -6.91 -11.60
CA THR A 133 5.87 -5.86 -10.74
C THR A 133 5.50 -6.13 -9.29
N GLY A 134 6.34 -5.67 -8.38
CA GLY A 134 6.11 -5.68 -6.93
C GLY A 134 6.64 -4.39 -6.31
N ASP A 135 6.11 -4.01 -5.17
CA ASP A 135 6.48 -2.78 -4.48
C ASP A 135 7.54 -2.99 -3.38
N SER A 136 8.08 -4.21 -3.28
CA SER A 136 9.22 -4.54 -2.43
C SER A 136 10.14 -5.56 -3.10
N SER A 137 11.42 -5.57 -2.73
CA SER A 137 12.39 -6.55 -3.24
C SER A 137 11.96 -7.98 -2.93
N GLU A 138 11.38 -8.21 -1.74
CA GLU A 138 10.86 -9.53 -1.36
C GLU A 138 9.77 -10.03 -2.32
N LEU A 139 8.85 -9.16 -2.74
CA LEU A 139 7.82 -9.55 -3.72
C LEU A 139 8.42 -9.84 -5.10
N VAL A 140 9.42 -9.08 -5.53
CA VAL A 140 10.12 -9.30 -6.80
C VAL A 140 10.89 -10.63 -6.78
N GLU A 141 11.57 -10.95 -5.69
CA GLU A 141 12.26 -12.22 -5.49
C GLU A 141 11.30 -13.41 -5.48
N LEU A 142 10.20 -13.31 -4.72
CA LEU A 142 9.16 -14.35 -4.70
C LEU A 142 8.53 -14.54 -6.09
N ALA A 143 8.19 -13.45 -6.80
CA ALA A 143 7.65 -13.52 -8.14
C ALA A 143 8.63 -14.23 -9.11
N SER A 144 9.91 -13.89 -9.04
CA SER A 144 10.97 -14.53 -9.82
C SER A 144 11.12 -16.01 -9.49
N ALA A 145 10.98 -16.41 -8.22
CA ALA A 145 11.00 -17.81 -7.83
C ALA A 145 9.81 -18.61 -8.40
N TYR A 146 8.61 -17.99 -8.47
CA TYR A 146 7.42 -18.63 -9.08
C TYR A 146 7.46 -18.66 -10.61
N ALA A 147 8.04 -17.67 -11.25
CA ALA A 147 8.07 -17.49 -12.70
C ALA A 147 9.44 -17.03 -13.19
N PRO A 148 10.48 -17.89 -13.15
CA PRO A 148 11.88 -17.50 -13.47
C PRO A 148 12.09 -16.97 -14.89
N SER A 149 11.23 -17.34 -15.83
CA SER A 149 11.29 -16.89 -17.23
C SER A 149 10.60 -15.55 -17.48
N VAL A 150 9.87 -15.00 -16.51
CA VAL A 150 9.13 -13.75 -16.64
C VAL A 150 9.92 -12.63 -15.96
N PRO A 151 10.18 -11.51 -16.65
CA PRO A 151 10.82 -10.36 -16.01
C PRO A 151 10.02 -9.87 -14.81
N ALA A 152 10.69 -9.69 -13.67
CA ALA A 152 10.11 -9.05 -12.49
C ALA A 152 10.83 -7.74 -12.20
N ARG A 153 10.10 -6.69 -11.85
CA ARG A 153 10.62 -5.34 -11.62
C ARG A 153 10.05 -4.74 -10.34
N LEU A 154 10.90 -4.01 -9.63
CA LEU A 154 10.51 -3.22 -8.49
C LEU A 154 9.90 -1.91 -8.96
N VAL A 155 8.65 -1.67 -8.61
CA VAL A 155 7.93 -0.40 -8.86
C VAL A 155 7.11 -0.09 -7.61
N HIS A 156 7.52 0.93 -6.86
CA HIS A 156 6.79 1.33 -5.67
C HIS A 156 5.49 2.05 -6.02
N TRP A 157 4.47 1.92 -5.17
CA TRP A 157 3.24 2.72 -5.30
C TRP A 157 3.52 4.21 -5.11
N GLY A 158 4.50 4.54 -4.29
CA GLY A 158 4.98 5.87 -4.01
C GLY A 158 4.00 6.74 -3.22
N ALA A 159 4.55 7.79 -2.63
CA ALA A 159 3.78 8.85 -1.98
C ALA A 159 3.71 10.10 -2.88
N ASP A 160 2.60 10.82 -2.80
CA ASP A 160 2.45 12.15 -3.37
C ASP A 160 3.19 13.16 -2.48
N THR A 161 4.47 13.36 -2.77
CA THR A 161 5.37 14.14 -1.93
C THR A 161 5.15 15.64 -2.01
N ASP A 162 4.35 16.11 -2.96
CA ASP A 162 3.98 17.51 -3.10
C ASP A 162 2.77 17.84 -2.20
N ARG A 163 1.84 16.89 -2.07
CA ARG A 163 0.70 16.99 -1.15
C ARG A 163 1.08 16.62 0.29
N PHE A 164 1.79 15.48 0.48
CA PHE A 164 2.30 15.04 1.78
C PHE A 164 3.64 15.71 2.03
N ALA A 165 3.61 16.89 2.61
CA ALA A 165 4.77 17.74 2.87
C ALA A 165 4.96 17.99 4.37
N PRO A 166 6.20 18.21 4.84
CA PRO A 166 6.47 18.41 6.25
C PRO A 166 5.96 19.78 6.73
N THR A 167 5.42 19.80 7.94
CA THR A 167 5.22 21.02 8.72
C THR A 167 6.51 21.32 9.48
N PRO A 168 6.89 22.61 9.68
CA PRO A 168 8.04 22.94 10.48
C PRO A 168 7.99 22.30 11.87
N TRP A 169 9.08 21.69 12.29
CA TRP A 169 9.11 20.88 13.53
C TRP A 169 8.70 21.66 14.76
N ARG A 170 9.12 22.95 14.85
CA ARG A 170 8.79 23.86 15.94
C ARG A 170 7.29 24.16 16.08
N ASP A 171 6.53 24.00 14.98
CA ASP A 171 5.10 24.29 14.96
C ASP A 171 4.24 23.07 15.35
N LYS A 172 4.89 21.92 15.60
CA LYS A 172 4.21 20.67 16.01
C LYS A 172 3.96 20.68 17.52
N PRO A 173 2.69 20.57 17.97
CA PRO A 173 2.33 20.65 19.39
C PRO A 173 2.71 19.36 20.13
N GLY A 174 3.60 19.41 21.08
CA GLY A 174 3.92 18.29 21.97
C GLY A 174 4.38 17.03 21.25
N PHE A 175 4.12 15.86 21.85
CA PHE A 175 4.46 14.55 21.29
C PHE A 175 3.20 13.86 20.78
N GLN A 176 2.92 14.04 19.48
CA GLN A 176 1.78 13.43 18.82
C GLN A 176 2.23 12.29 17.89
N ILE A 177 1.51 11.19 17.95
CA ILE A 177 1.78 9.94 17.23
C ILE A 177 0.62 9.65 16.29
N ALA A 178 0.89 9.24 15.04
CA ALA A 178 -0.12 8.80 14.09
C ALA A 178 0.03 7.33 13.73
N SER A 179 -1.07 6.64 13.50
CA SER A 179 -1.10 5.36 12.78
C SER A 179 -2.15 5.40 11.67
N LEU A 180 -1.71 5.14 10.43
CA LEU A 180 -2.54 5.19 9.22
C LEU A 180 -2.97 3.78 8.78
N ARG A 181 -3.12 2.87 9.74
CA ARG A 181 -3.38 1.45 9.45
C ARG A 181 -4.85 1.09 9.68
N SER A 182 -5.35 0.14 8.90
CA SER A 182 -6.68 -0.43 9.14
C SER A 182 -6.75 -1.10 10.50
N TRP A 183 -7.95 -1.14 11.08
CA TRP A 183 -8.19 -1.72 12.40
C TRP A 183 -8.54 -3.21 12.29
N GLU A 184 -7.65 -3.95 11.61
CA GLU A 184 -7.71 -5.39 11.41
C GLU A 184 -6.57 -6.08 12.16
N PRO A 185 -6.69 -7.36 12.54
CA PRO A 185 -5.72 -8.06 13.37
C PRO A 185 -4.28 -7.99 12.85
N ASN A 186 -4.08 -8.03 11.54
CA ASN A 186 -2.74 -7.96 10.92
C ASN A 186 -1.96 -6.69 11.28
N TYR A 187 -2.63 -5.60 11.67
CA TYR A 187 -1.98 -4.30 11.86
C TYR A 187 -1.66 -3.96 13.33
N HIS A 188 -1.99 -4.84 14.26
CA HIS A 188 -1.62 -4.75 15.68
C HIS A 188 -1.88 -3.38 16.32
N ILE A 189 -3.07 -2.78 16.06
CA ILE A 189 -3.47 -1.53 16.72
C ILE A 189 -3.69 -1.74 18.22
N ASP A 190 -4.11 -2.92 18.62
CA ASP A 190 -4.18 -3.38 20.02
C ASP A 190 -2.83 -3.28 20.73
N THR A 191 -1.77 -3.81 20.10
CA THR A 191 -0.39 -3.72 20.58
C THR A 191 0.09 -2.25 20.67
N LEU A 192 -0.31 -1.41 19.70
CA LEU A 192 0.00 0.02 19.75
C LEU A 192 -0.68 0.72 20.93
N LEU A 193 -1.93 0.41 21.25
CA LEU A 193 -2.61 0.95 22.42
C LEU A 193 -1.92 0.54 23.73
N GLU A 194 -1.50 -0.73 23.85
CA GLU A 194 -0.74 -1.23 25.00
C GLU A 194 0.61 -0.52 25.17
N ALA A 195 1.33 -0.31 24.06
CA ALA A 195 2.59 0.41 24.07
C ALA A 195 2.41 1.89 24.44
N PHE A 196 1.39 2.55 23.88
CA PHE A 196 1.08 3.95 24.16
C PHE A 196 0.68 4.18 25.63
N ALA A 197 -0.04 3.24 26.23
CA ALA A 197 -0.39 3.30 27.66
C ALA A 197 0.82 3.32 28.61
N GLN A 198 1.97 2.79 28.17
CA GLN A 198 3.22 2.75 28.94
C GLN A 198 4.04 4.05 28.84
N LEU A 199 3.63 5.03 28.03
CA LEU A 199 4.32 6.32 27.93
C LEU A 199 4.04 7.18 29.18
N PRO A 200 5.08 7.84 29.73
CA PRO A 200 4.94 8.65 30.95
C PRO A 200 4.17 9.95 30.67
N CYS A 201 2.86 9.96 30.99
CA CYS A 201 1.98 11.10 30.76
C CYS A 201 2.35 12.33 31.60
N SER A 202 2.83 12.13 32.83
CA SER A 202 3.07 13.20 33.78
C SER A 202 4.26 14.10 33.48
N ARG A 203 5.11 13.71 32.50
CA ARG A 203 6.33 14.45 32.15
C ARG A 203 6.19 15.30 30.88
N LEU A 204 5.05 15.18 30.18
CA LEU A 204 4.82 15.88 28.91
C LEU A 204 3.75 16.97 29.10
N ALA A 205 4.06 18.17 28.63
CA ALA A 205 3.12 19.27 28.57
C ALA A 205 3.14 19.89 27.16
N PRO A 206 2.12 19.66 26.31
CA PRO A 206 0.91 18.87 26.56
C PRO A 206 1.17 17.36 26.59
N PRO A 207 0.24 16.55 27.19
CA PRO A 207 0.33 15.10 27.17
C PRO A 207 0.41 14.51 25.76
N ALA A 208 1.10 13.35 25.62
CA ALA A 208 1.16 12.64 24.35
C ALA A 208 -0.25 12.24 23.87
N THR A 209 -0.49 12.37 22.56
CA THR A 209 -1.76 12.00 21.92
C THR A 209 -1.50 11.00 20.79
N LEU A 210 -2.35 9.99 20.70
CA LEU A 210 -2.34 8.99 19.65
C LEU A 210 -3.50 9.20 18.68
N HIS A 211 -3.20 9.39 17.41
CA HIS A 211 -4.16 9.54 16.32
C HIS A 211 -4.23 8.24 15.50
N LEU A 212 -5.40 7.60 15.48
CA LEU A 212 -5.69 6.40 14.70
C LEU A 212 -6.51 6.79 13.46
N LEU A 213 -5.88 6.74 12.30
CA LEU A 213 -6.47 7.08 11.00
C LEU A 213 -6.70 5.79 10.21
N GLY A 214 -7.88 5.24 10.29
CA GLY A 214 -8.21 3.98 9.66
C GLY A 214 -9.63 3.56 9.98
N GLY A 215 -9.95 2.32 9.71
CA GLY A 215 -11.24 1.72 10.04
C GLY A 215 -11.15 0.21 9.86
N GLY A 216 -12.09 -0.50 10.42
CA GLY A 216 -12.14 -1.95 10.34
C GLY A 216 -13.05 -2.55 11.39
N ALA A 217 -13.19 -3.88 11.35
CA ALA A 217 -14.05 -4.62 12.26
C ALA A 217 -13.60 -4.52 13.74
N GLY A 218 -12.33 -4.19 13.97
CA GLY A 218 -11.73 -4.09 15.32
C GLY A 218 -12.15 -2.84 16.11
N GLU A 219 -12.86 -1.86 15.52
CA GLU A 219 -13.11 -0.56 16.17
C GLU A 219 -13.68 -0.67 17.58
N VAL A 220 -14.73 -1.45 17.76
CA VAL A 220 -15.40 -1.60 19.06
C VAL A 220 -14.46 -2.19 20.11
N ALA A 221 -13.67 -3.18 19.74
CA ALA A 221 -12.70 -3.81 20.64
C ALA A 221 -11.58 -2.84 21.03
N LEU A 222 -11.03 -2.10 20.07
CA LEU A 222 -9.96 -1.14 20.29
C LEU A 222 -10.41 0.04 21.20
N ARG A 223 -11.63 0.54 21.01
CA ARG A 223 -12.17 1.58 21.90
C ARG A 223 -12.35 1.08 23.33
N ARG A 224 -12.83 -0.16 23.53
CA ARG A 224 -12.93 -0.79 24.87
C ARG A 224 -11.54 -0.98 25.50
N GLN A 225 -10.56 -1.40 24.70
CA GLN A 225 -9.18 -1.55 25.18
C GLN A 225 -8.60 -0.21 25.61
N ALA A 226 -8.79 0.88 24.86
CA ALA A 226 -8.33 2.22 25.24
C ALA A 226 -8.96 2.69 26.56
N GLN A 227 -10.25 2.38 26.79
CA GLN A 227 -10.93 2.64 28.07
C GLN A 227 -10.33 1.82 29.21
N ALA A 228 -10.14 0.51 29.01
CA ALA A 228 -9.58 -0.39 30.02
C ALA A 228 -8.14 -0.02 30.41
N LEU A 229 -7.36 0.51 29.47
CA LEU A 229 -6.00 1.01 29.69
C LEU A 229 -5.95 2.42 30.29
N GLY A 230 -7.09 3.09 30.46
CA GLY A 230 -7.16 4.45 31.02
C GLY A 230 -6.54 5.53 30.09
N ILE A 231 -6.58 5.32 28.78
CA ILE A 231 -5.97 6.23 27.79
C ILE A 231 -6.98 6.81 26.80
N ALA A 232 -8.27 6.57 27.00
CA ALA A 232 -9.31 6.93 26.04
C ALA A 232 -9.37 8.44 25.72
N ASP A 233 -9.04 9.28 26.68
CA ASP A 233 -8.96 10.74 26.56
C ASP A 233 -7.76 11.23 25.72
N ARG A 234 -6.77 10.37 25.49
CA ARG A 234 -5.54 10.65 24.74
C ARG A 234 -5.48 9.92 23.39
N VAL A 235 -6.51 9.16 23.01
CA VAL A 235 -6.59 8.43 21.74
C VAL A 235 -7.70 8.98 20.87
N CYS A 236 -7.34 9.54 19.73
CA CYS A 236 -8.28 10.07 18.75
C CYS A 236 -8.54 9.02 17.64
N PHE A 237 -9.72 8.44 17.61
CA PHE A 237 -10.18 7.54 16.57
C PHE A 237 -10.83 8.35 15.44
N HIS A 238 -10.07 8.67 14.40
CA HIS A 238 -10.54 9.52 13.29
C HIS A 238 -11.41 8.80 12.26
N GLY A 239 -11.37 7.46 12.24
CA GLY A 239 -11.95 6.73 11.13
C GLY A 239 -11.12 6.88 9.84
N ARG A 240 -11.74 6.54 8.70
CA ARG A 240 -11.11 6.73 7.40
C ARG A 240 -11.23 8.19 6.97
N LEU A 241 -10.10 8.81 6.70
CA LEU A 241 -10.02 10.19 6.20
C LEU A 241 -9.62 10.19 4.73
N ASP A 242 -9.99 11.26 4.04
CA ASP A 242 -9.40 11.59 2.74
C ASP A 242 -7.97 12.14 2.89
N ASP A 243 -7.27 12.35 1.78
CA ASP A 243 -5.89 12.84 1.80
C ASP A 243 -5.77 14.18 2.56
N ALA A 244 -6.72 15.10 2.39
CA ALA A 244 -6.70 16.41 3.07
C ALA A 244 -6.87 16.25 4.59
N GLY A 245 -7.75 15.37 5.03
CA GLY A 245 -7.92 15.02 6.43
C GLY A 245 -6.68 14.38 7.03
N MET A 246 -6.07 13.43 6.32
CA MET A 246 -4.82 12.80 6.75
C MET A 246 -3.69 13.81 6.89
N ILE A 247 -3.49 14.69 5.90
CA ILE A 247 -2.45 15.73 5.92
C ILE A 247 -2.63 16.64 7.13
N ARG A 248 -3.86 17.08 7.43
CA ARG A 248 -4.13 17.93 8.61
C ARG A 248 -3.71 17.26 9.92
N VAL A 249 -3.97 15.97 10.08
CA VAL A 249 -3.55 15.23 11.28
C VAL A 249 -2.05 15.04 11.31
N LEU A 250 -1.44 14.60 10.20
CA LEU A 250 0.01 14.37 10.12
C LEU A 250 0.82 15.63 10.34
N ALA A 251 0.28 16.81 9.99
CA ALA A 251 0.93 18.10 10.21
C ALA A 251 1.25 18.36 11.69
N SER A 252 0.45 17.84 12.62
CA SER A 252 0.67 17.97 14.06
C SER A 252 1.55 16.87 14.65
N CYS A 253 1.73 15.74 13.95
CA CYS A 253 2.43 14.57 14.48
C CYS A 253 3.95 14.67 14.31
N LYS A 254 4.68 14.11 15.28
CA LYS A 254 6.14 13.93 15.23
C LYS A 254 6.54 12.52 14.82
N VAL A 255 5.72 11.55 15.19
CA VAL A 255 6.00 10.12 15.00
C VAL A 255 4.84 9.44 14.27
N ALA A 256 5.18 8.52 13.37
CA ALA A 256 4.21 7.57 12.82
C ALA A 256 4.55 6.14 13.24
N VAL A 257 3.51 5.31 13.42
CA VAL A 257 3.66 3.89 13.80
C VAL A 257 2.96 2.99 12.81
N SER A 258 3.69 1.97 12.33
CA SER A 258 3.17 0.93 11.44
C SER A 258 3.76 -0.42 11.82
N VAL A 259 3.03 -1.24 12.56
CA VAL A 259 3.54 -2.51 13.14
C VAL A 259 2.75 -3.76 12.67
N PRO A 260 2.53 -3.93 11.35
CA PRO A 260 1.83 -5.11 10.84
C PRO A 260 2.62 -6.41 11.09
N ALA A 261 1.89 -7.55 11.13
CA ALA A 261 2.51 -8.88 11.14
C ALA A 261 3.07 -9.26 9.76
N SER A 262 2.44 -8.79 8.70
CA SER A 262 2.87 -9.01 7.31
C SER A 262 2.47 -7.81 6.46
N ASP A 263 3.40 -7.30 5.68
CA ASP A 263 3.17 -6.23 4.72
C ASP A 263 4.28 -6.23 3.66
N ALA A 264 4.00 -5.60 2.51
CA ALA A 264 4.99 -5.15 1.55
C ALA A 264 5.30 -3.66 1.82
N THR A 265 5.71 -2.88 0.83
CA THR A 265 5.94 -1.44 1.03
C THR A 265 4.61 -0.72 1.27
N SER A 266 4.41 -0.24 2.48
CA SER A 266 3.18 0.47 2.85
C SER A 266 3.17 1.90 2.29
N VAL A 267 2.14 2.25 1.51
CA VAL A 267 1.94 3.65 1.07
C VAL A 267 1.78 4.59 2.26
N ALA A 268 1.09 4.15 3.32
CA ALA A 268 0.95 4.91 4.56
C ALA A 268 2.30 5.19 5.26
N LEU A 269 3.24 4.24 5.17
CA LEU A 269 4.63 4.45 5.63
C LEU A 269 5.28 5.57 4.81
N LEU A 270 5.21 5.49 3.48
CA LEU A 270 5.81 6.48 2.59
C LEU A 270 5.16 7.86 2.74
N GLU A 271 3.85 7.94 2.93
CA GLU A 271 3.11 9.18 3.21
C GLU A 271 3.56 9.82 4.54
N SER A 272 3.75 9.00 5.58
CA SER A 272 4.29 9.45 6.87
C SER A 272 5.72 9.97 6.75
N MET A 273 6.58 9.22 6.05
CA MET A 273 7.96 9.65 5.74
C MET A 273 7.97 10.93 4.91
N ALA A 274 7.06 11.07 3.95
CA ALA A 274 6.90 12.26 3.13
C ALA A 274 6.52 13.50 3.96
N CYS A 275 5.75 13.34 5.02
CA CYS A 275 5.45 14.40 5.99
C CYS A 275 6.62 14.71 6.96
N GLY A 276 7.77 14.05 6.80
CA GLY A 276 8.95 14.27 7.66
C GLY A 276 8.76 13.75 9.09
N LEU A 277 7.99 12.67 9.28
CA LEU A 277 7.80 12.05 10.59
C LEU A 277 8.91 11.03 10.87
N ALA A 278 9.33 10.95 12.12
CA ALA A 278 10.04 9.77 12.60
C ALA A 278 9.10 8.57 12.51
N VAL A 279 9.61 7.40 12.15
CA VAL A 279 8.78 6.21 11.98
C VAL A 279 9.26 5.07 12.84
N VAL A 280 8.32 4.45 13.57
CA VAL A 280 8.51 3.16 14.24
C VAL A 280 7.71 2.13 13.46
N ALA A 281 8.37 1.09 12.98
CA ALA A 281 7.71 0.06 12.17
C ALA A 281 8.16 -1.34 12.58
N SER A 282 7.30 -2.35 12.37
CA SER A 282 7.70 -3.74 12.59
C SER A 282 8.88 -4.15 11.73
N ALA A 283 9.72 -5.05 12.26
CA ALA A 283 10.96 -5.54 11.65
C ALA A 283 10.70 -6.46 10.44
N LEU A 284 9.98 -5.95 9.43
CA LEU A 284 9.72 -6.64 8.17
C LEU A 284 10.77 -6.26 7.12
N PRO A 285 11.08 -7.13 6.15
CA PRO A 285 12.06 -6.84 5.09
C PRO A 285 11.77 -5.53 4.35
N ALA A 286 10.52 -5.29 3.96
CA ALA A 286 10.12 -4.06 3.28
C ALA A 286 10.33 -2.81 4.14
N ASN A 287 10.04 -2.86 5.45
CA ASN A 287 10.27 -1.74 6.36
C ASN A 287 11.77 -1.45 6.56
N ARG A 288 12.61 -2.50 6.66
CA ARG A 288 14.07 -2.36 6.76
C ARG A 288 14.65 -1.66 5.53
N ALA A 289 14.16 -1.98 4.35
CA ALA A 289 14.59 -1.33 3.11
C ALA A 289 14.37 0.19 3.13
N TRP A 290 13.29 0.66 3.78
CA TRP A 290 12.94 2.07 3.87
C TRP A 290 13.53 2.81 5.08
N LEU A 291 13.65 2.15 6.22
CA LEU A 291 14.03 2.80 7.49
C LEU A 291 15.45 2.48 7.94
N GLY A 292 16.11 1.51 7.32
CA GLY A 292 17.39 0.96 7.78
C GLY A 292 17.19 -0.10 8.87
N GLU A 293 18.26 -0.40 9.61
CA GLU A 293 18.30 -1.53 10.54
C GLU A 293 18.54 -1.09 11.99
N ASP A 294 17.88 -0.02 12.47
CA ASP A 294 17.93 0.30 13.91
C ASP A 294 16.94 -0.59 14.68
N PRO A 295 17.42 -1.65 15.38
CA PRO A 295 16.52 -2.58 16.07
C PRO A 295 15.74 -1.91 17.20
N ALA A 296 16.21 -0.78 17.72
CA ALA A 296 15.51 -0.04 18.76
C ALA A 296 14.26 0.70 18.25
N LEU A 297 14.14 0.89 16.94
CA LEU A 297 12.98 1.51 16.28
C LEU A 297 12.17 0.50 15.44
N MET A 298 12.58 -0.76 15.43
CA MET A 298 11.94 -1.83 14.65
C MET A 298 11.55 -3.01 15.54
N PRO A 299 10.48 -2.87 16.36
CA PRO A 299 9.99 -3.95 17.21
C PRO A 299 9.51 -5.15 16.37
N SER A 300 9.55 -6.35 16.95
CA SER A 300 8.84 -7.50 16.38
C SER A 300 7.34 -7.25 16.40
N PRO A 301 6.57 -7.76 15.40
CA PRO A 301 5.12 -7.67 15.42
C PRO A 301 4.53 -8.23 16.73
N GLY A 302 3.61 -7.51 17.37
CA GLY A 302 2.99 -7.92 18.62
C GLY A 302 3.81 -7.64 19.90
N ASP A 303 5.04 -7.12 19.81
CA ASP A 303 5.85 -6.78 20.99
C ASP A 303 5.54 -5.35 21.49
N ALA A 304 4.53 -5.22 22.34
CA ALA A 304 4.13 -3.94 22.93
C ALA A 304 5.23 -3.30 23.81
N ALA A 305 6.05 -4.11 24.46
CA ALA A 305 7.12 -3.59 25.33
C ALA A 305 8.27 -2.99 24.52
N ALA A 306 8.69 -3.63 23.41
CA ALA A 306 9.67 -3.07 22.50
C ALA A 306 9.14 -1.81 21.80
N LEU A 307 7.88 -1.83 21.38
CA LEU A 307 7.22 -0.67 20.78
C LEU A 307 7.16 0.51 21.78
N ALA A 308 6.83 0.27 23.05
CA ALA A 308 6.82 1.29 24.08
C ALA A 308 8.22 1.89 24.32
N ARG A 309 9.28 1.05 24.29
CA ARG A 309 10.67 1.54 24.39
C ARG A 309 11.04 2.42 23.20
N ALA A 310 10.67 2.02 21.99
CA ALA A 310 10.92 2.80 20.78
C ALA A 310 10.23 4.17 20.83
N LEU A 311 8.96 4.20 21.20
CA LEU A 311 8.18 5.44 21.35
C LEU A 311 8.76 6.34 22.45
N ARG A 312 9.17 5.77 23.58
CA ARG A 312 9.80 6.51 24.68
C ARG A 312 11.11 7.14 24.24
N ARG A 313 11.96 6.41 23.51
CA ARG A 313 13.22 6.94 22.96
C ARG A 313 13.00 8.19 22.10
N LEU A 314 11.99 8.16 21.23
CA LEU A 314 11.64 9.31 20.39
C LEU A 314 10.95 10.45 21.16
N CYS A 315 10.26 10.12 22.26
CA CYS A 315 9.65 11.08 23.15
C CYS A 315 10.69 11.84 23.99
N ASP A 316 11.72 11.10 24.46
CA ASP A 316 12.77 11.65 25.34
C ASP A 316 13.86 12.40 24.52
N ASP A 317 14.01 12.11 23.23
CA ASP A 317 14.98 12.73 22.31
C ASP A 317 14.30 13.35 21.08
N ASP A 318 13.81 14.58 21.23
CA ASP A 318 13.14 15.33 20.16
C ASP A 318 14.07 15.61 18.97
N ALA A 319 15.37 15.80 19.24
CA ALA A 319 16.37 16.02 18.19
C ALA A 319 16.58 14.75 17.33
N LEU A 320 16.58 13.58 17.95
CA LEU A 320 16.61 12.29 17.24
C LEU A 320 15.38 12.15 16.36
N ALA A 321 14.18 12.40 16.90
CA ALA A 321 12.94 12.29 16.15
C ALA A 321 12.92 13.24 14.95
N GLN A 322 13.35 14.49 15.12
CA GLN A 322 13.47 15.46 14.03
C GLN A 322 14.46 15.03 12.96
N ARG A 323 15.64 14.54 13.35
CA ARG A 323 16.65 14.06 12.39
C ARG A 323 16.14 12.87 11.57
N LEU A 324 15.56 11.88 12.24
CA LEU A 324 14.98 10.70 11.56
C LEU A 324 13.85 11.10 10.60
N GLY A 325 13.01 12.05 10.98
CA GLY A 325 11.97 12.59 10.10
C GLY A 325 12.55 13.23 8.84
N ALA A 326 13.62 14.00 8.98
CA ALA A 326 14.30 14.63 7.85
C ALA A 326 14.96 13.59 6.93
N GLU A 327 15.61 12.57 7.48
CA GLU A 327 16.21 11.45 6.74
C GLU A 327 15.15 10.65 5.99
N ASN A 328 14.01 10.36 6.62
CA ASN A 328 12.86 9.70 6.03
C ASN A 328 12.32 10.49 4.84
N ARG A 329 12.13 11.80 5.00
CA ARG A 329 11.69 12.68 3.91
C ARG A 329 12.67 12.66 2.74
N ALA A 330 13.97 12.79 2.99
CA ALA A 330 14.99 12.76 1.96
C ALA A 330 14.98 11.44 1.17
N ARG A 331 14.79 10.30 1.87
CA ARG A 331 14.71 8.98 1.24
C ARG A 331 13.47 8.83 0.35
N VAL A 332 12.29 9.23 0.82
CA VAL A 332 11.08 9.17 0.00
C VAL A 332 11.14 10.09 -1.21
N LEU A 333 11.73 11.28 -1.07
CA LEU A 333 11.94 12.19 -2.20
C LEU A 333 12.83 11.58 -3.28
N ARG A 334 13.83 10.81 -2.90
CA ARG A 334 14.76 10.15 -3.83
C ARG A 334 14.14 8.90 -4.46
N ASP A 335 13.53 8.02 -3.65
CA ASP A 335 13.23 6.65 -4.05
C ASP A 335 11.71 6.35 -4.11
N GLY A 336 10.86 7.16 -3.47
CA GLY A 336 9.45 6.87 -3.24
C GLY A 336 8.46 7.90 -3.78
N ARG A 337 8.87 8.83 -4.66
CA ARG A 337 7.93 9.78 -5.28
C ARG A 337 6.99 9.04 -6.23
N ARG A 338 5.69 9.18 -6.02
CA ARG A 338 4.67 8.54 -6.87
C ARG A 338 4.84 8.91 -8.34
N ALA A 339 5.04 10.17 -8.66
CA ALA A 339 5.23 10.62 -10.05
C ALA A 339 6.36 9.85 -10.73
N THR A 340 7.55 9.79 -10.10
CA THR A 340 8.72 9.09 -10.64
C THR A 340 8.47 7.58 -10.80
N GLN A 341 7.80 6.95 -9.84
CA GLN A 341 7.46 5.53 -9.94
C GLN A 341 6.46 5.24 -11.07
N MET A 342 5.50 6.13 -11.28
CA MET A 342 4.53 6.00 -12.35
C MET A 342 5.13 6.34 -13.73
N ASP A 343 6.13 7.23 -13.80
CA ASP A 343 6.93 7.43 -15.02
C ASP A 343 7.69 6.16 -15.40
N ALA A 344 8.33 5.52 -14.41
CA ALA A 344 9.01 4.24 -14.61
C ALA A 344 8.04 3.15 -15.07
N MET A 345 6.84 3.10 -14.50
CA MET A 345 5.83 2.12 -14.93
C MET A 345 5.32 2.38 -16.34
N ALA A 346 5.09 3.64 -16.71
CA ALA A 346 4.71 4.01 -18.08
C ALA A 346 5.80 3.61 -19.09
N ALA A 347 7.07 3.83 -18.76
CA ALA A 347 8.19 3.39 -19.59
C ALA A 347 8.22 1.86 -19.78
N LEU A 348 7.93 1.08 -18.73
CA LEU A 348 7.80 -0.38 -18.84
C LEU A 348 6.65 -0.81 -19.77
N TYR A 349 5.52 -0.10 -19.76
CA TYR A 349 4.45 -0.35 -20.70
C TYR A 349 4.89 -0.08 -22.14
N GLU A 350 5.62 1.02 -22.38
CA GLU A 350 6.15 1.35 -23.69
C GLU A 350 7.10 0.26 -24.21
N GLU A 351 8.05 -0.18 -23.39
CA GLU A 351 8.97 -1.28 -23.73
C GLU A 351 8.24 -2.56 -24.12
N LEU A 352 7.14 -2.88 -23.43
CA LEU A 352 6.33 -4.06 -23.76
C LEU A 352 5.62 -3.93 -25.09
N LEU A 353 5.12 -2.74 -25.43
CA LEU A 353 4.48 -2.49 -26.71
C LEU A 353 5.47 -2.54 -27.87
N GLU A 354 6.66 -1.98 -27.71
CA GLU A 354 7.73 -2.05 -28.71
C GLU A 354 8.16 -3.50 -28.98
N LYS A 355 8.32 -4.31 -27.93
CA LYS A 355 8.66 -5.75 -28.05
C LYS A 355 7.55 -6.57 -28.72
N ALA A 356 6.29 -6.20 -28.49
CA ALA A 356 5.14 -6.89 -29.08
C ALA A 356 4.97 -6.60 -30.59
N GLY A 357 5.56 -5.52 -31.09
CA GLY A 357 5.46 -5.07 -32.48
C GLY A 357 4.06 -4.56 -32.86
N PRO A 358 3.90 -4.04 -34.09
CA PRO A 358 2.60 -3.58 -34.57
C PRO A 358 1.62 -4.74 -34.67
N ARG A 359 0.42 -4.57 -34.13
CA ARG A 359 -0.66 -5.57 -34.28
C ARG A 359 -1.08 -5.67 -35.72
N ARG A 360 -0.99 -6.85 -36.29
CA ARG A 360 -1.55 -7.22 -37.59
C ARG A 360 -3.06 -7.41 -37.50
#